data_ba9064dbfde293627821671ba6aa5767
#
_entry.id   ba9064dbfde293627821671ba6aa5767
#
_cell.length_a   1.000
_cell.length_b   1.000
_cell.length_c   1.000
_cell.angle_alpha   90.00
_cell.angle_beta   90.00
_cell.angle_gamma   90.00
#
_symmetry.space_group_name_H-M   'P 1'
#
loop_
_entity.id
_entity.type
_entity.pdbx_description
1 polymer ?
#
loop_
_entity_poly.entity_id
_entity_poly.type
_entity_poly.pdbx_seq_one_letter_code
_entity_poly.pdbx_strand_id
1 'polypeptide(L)'
;DKARETMEVYAPIANRLGILNVKEELEDRSLHYLDPVGYEEISRMLSERAGEEFLAKVSGVIERRLAESGIEGATIKRRVKSIYGIYRKTIMQNKSFDEIYDIYAVRVILDTLAECYSTLGLIHDMYHPLPNRFKDYISTPKPNGYQSLHTTVIGHEGIPFEVQIRTRKMDEQAEYGVAAHWKYKEGLDGHDKLDERLAWVSQLLENQRVSEDSGNLLHDLKSDLLPEEV
;
A
#
# COMPACT_ATOMS: atom_id res chain seq x y z
N ASP A 1 -20.97 -16.73 0.60
CA ASP A 1 -20.57 -16.69 2.00
C ASP A 1 -19.07 -16.56 2.20
N LYS A 2 -18.20 -17.44 1.60
CA LYS A 2 -16.75 -17.35 1.78
C LYS A 2 -16.12 -16.02 1.31
N ALA A 3 -16.58 -15.47 0.21
CA ALA A 3 -16.05 -14.19 -0.31
C ALA A 3 -16.38 -13.03 0.65
N ARG A 4 -17.58 -13.03 1.22
CA ARG A 4 -17.99 -12.04 2.23
C ARG A 4 -17.17 -12.19 3.52
N GLU A 5 -17.03 -13.41 4.02
CA GLU A 5 -16.18 -13.71 5.18
C GLU A 5 -14.72 -13.25 4.93
N THR A 6 -14.19 -13.52 3.74
CA THR A 6 -12.83 -13.08 3.37
C THR A 6 -12.72 -11.55 3.41
N MET A 7 -13.70 -10.84 2.87
CA MET A 7 -13.73 -9.38 2.84
C MET A 7 -13.87 -8.76 4.24
N GLU A 8 -14.71 -9.35 5.09
CA GLU A 8 -15.07 -8.78 6.38
C GLU A 8 -14.13 -9.21 7.52
N VAL A 9 -13.42 -10.34 7.38
CA VAL A 9 -12.58 -10.91 8.44
C VAL A 9 -11.12 -11.00 8.02
N TYR A 10 -10.80 -11.76 6.96
CA TYR A 10 -9.39 -12.06 6.62
C TYR A 10 -8.64 -10.88 6.03
N ALA A 11 -9.26 -10.07 5.16
CA ALA A 11 -8.62 -8.88 4.59
C ALA A 11 -8.31 -7.82 5.68
N PRO A 12 -9.22 -7.49 6.63
CA PRO A 12 -8.91 -6.67 7.78
C PRO A 12 -7.78 -7.23 8.67
N ILE A 13 -7.74 -8.54 8.91
CA ILE A 13 -6.65 -9.17 9.67
C ILE A 13 -5.32 -8.97 8.93
N ALA A 14 -5.25 -9.25 7.63
CA ALA A 14 -4.06 -9.02 6.82
C ALA A 14 -3.60 -7.55 6.86
N ASN A 15 -4.55 -6.61 6.85
CA ASN A 15 -4.26 -5.18 7.00
C ASN A 15 -3.65 -4.84 8.36
N ARG A 16 -4.19 -5.38 9.46
CA ARG A 16 -3.66 -5.18 10.82
C ARG A 16 -2.26 -5.77 10.99
N LEU A 17 -2.01 -6.91 10.34
CA LEU A 17 -0.69 -7.53 10.31
C LEU A 17 0.32 -6.78 9.40
N GLY A 18 -0.16 -5.77 8.64
CA GLY A 18 0.66 -5.02 7.71
C GLY A 18 1.02 -5.77 6.43
N ILE A 19 0.39 -6.93 6.17
CA ILE A 19 0.66 -7.77 4.97
C ILE A 19 -0.22 -7.25 3.82
N LEU A 20 0.18 -6.09 3.25
CA LEU A 20 -0.66 -5.35 2.33
C LEU A 20 -0.91 -6.06 0.99
N ASN A 21 0.06 -6.83 0.48
CA ASN A 21 -0.09 -7.60 -0.74
C ASN A 21 -1.15 -8.70 -0.59
N VAL A 22 -1.14 -9.44 0.54
CA VAL A 22 -2.16 -10.45 0.84
C VAL A 22 -3.54 -9.80 0.99
N LYS A 23 -3.61 -8.69 1.71
CA LYS A 23 -4.86 -7.91 1.84
C LYS A 23 -5.44 -7.55 0.47
N GLU A 24 -4.64 -6.96 -0.42
CA GLU A 24 -5.10 -6.53 -1.74
C GLU A 24 -5.59 -7.71 -2.59
N GLU A 25 -4.87 -8.84 -2.55
CA GLU A 25 -5.29 -10.05 -3.28
C GLU A 25 -6.59 -10.64 -2.73
N LEU A 26 -6.76 -10.67 -1.41
CA LEU A 26 -8.00 -11.14 -0.78
C LEU A 26 -9.19 -10.25 -1.15
N GLU A 27 -8.99 -8.93 -1.13
CA GLU A 27 -10.01 -7.96 -1.51
C GLU A 27 -10.41 -8.10 -2.99
N ASP A 28 -9.45 -8.18 -3.91
CA ASP A 28 -9.70 -8.29 -5.35
C ASP A 28 -10.41 -9.60 -5.69
N ARG A 29 -9.96 -10.73 -5.13
CA ARG A 29 -10.62 -12.03 -5.31
C ARG A 29 -12.04 -12.04 -4.74
N SER A 30 -12.25 -11.44 -3.59
CA SER A 30 -13.58 -11.37 -2.99
C SER A 30 -14.53 -10.49 -3.80
N LEU A 31 -14.07 -9.35 -4.31
CA LEU A 31 -14.87 -8.47 -5.15
C LEU A 31 -15.35 -9.18 -6.42
N HIS A 32 -14.49 -9.97 -7.06
CA HIS A 32 -14.84 -10.72 -8.27
C HIS A 32 -16.06 -11.64 -8.06
N TYR A 33 -16.30 -12.15 -6.84
CA TYR A 33 -17.46 -12.98 -6.52
C TYR A 33 -18.64 -12.17 -5.95
N LEU A 34 -18.38 -11.06 -5.25
CA LEU A 34 -19.41 -10.25 -4.60
C LEU A 34 -20.09 -9.28 -5.57
N ASP A 35 -19.31 -8.68 -6.47
CA ASP A 35 -19.77 -7.80 -7.54
C ASP A 35 -18.95 -8.03 -8.81
N PRO A 36 -19.25 -9.09 -9.59
CA PRO A 36 -18.55 -9.39 -10.83
C PRO A 36 -18.63 -8.25 -11.85
N VAL A 37 -19.77 -7.56 -11.90
CA VAL A 37 -19.99 -6.46 -12.88
C VAL A 37 -19.07 -5.29 -12.56
N GLY A 38 -19.03 -4.86 -11.32
CA GLY A 38 -18.13 -3.79 -10.88
C GLY A 38 -16.66 -4.18 -11.04
N TYR A 39 -16.29 -5.44 -10.75
CA TYR A 39 -14.95 -5.95 -10.98
C TYR A 39 -14.55 -5.88 -12.45
N GLU A 40 -15.39 -6.37 -13.36
CA GLU A 40 -15.12 -6.37 -14.82
C GLU A 40 -15.05 -4.95 -15.39
N GLU A 41 -15.90 -4.03 -14.91
CA GLU A 41 -15.89 -2.64 -15.34
C GLU A 41 -14.55 -1.96 -15.00
N ILE A 42 -14.09 -2.07 -13.76
CA ILE A 42 -12.80 -1.50 -13.34
C ILE A 42 -11.64 -2.18 -14.07
N SER A 43 -11.68 -3.49 -14.23
CA SER A 43 -10.67 -4.25 -14.96
C SER A 43 -10.55 -3.79 -16.43
N ARG A 44 -11.69 -3.57 -17.09
CA ARG A 44 -11.74 -3.03 -18.46
C ARG A 44 -11.16 -1.63 -18.53
N MET A 45 -11.57 -0.72 -17.63
CA MET A 45 -11.04 0.65 -17.58
C MET A 45 -9.52 0.68 -17.40
N LEU A 46 -8.95 -0.24 -16.60
CA LEU A 46 -7.51 -0.37 -16.44
C LEU A 46 -6.84 -0.89 -17.71
N SER A 47 -7.42 -1.88 -18.39
CA SER A 47 -6.85 -2.50 -19.60
C SER A 47 -6.86 -1.58 -20.82
N GLU A 48 -7.84 -0.68 -20.91
CA GLU A 48 -7.94 0.30 -22.00
C GLU A 48 -6.88 1.42 -21.92
N ARG A 49 -6.20 1.54 -20.78
CA ARG A 49 -5.14 2.54 -20.58
C ARG A 49 -3.76 1.89 -20.69
N ALA A 50 -2.85 2.52 -21.42
CA ALA A 50 -1.47 2.06 -21.59
C ALA A 50 -0.61 2.29 -20.30
N GLY A 51 -1.14 1.88 -19.15
CA GLY A 51 -0.54 2.16 -17.84
C GLY A 51 0.81 1.48 -17.63
N GLU A 52 0.99 0.27 -18.13
CA GLU A 52 2.26 -0.45 -18.03
C GLU A 52 3.37 0.23 -18.86
N GLU A 53 3.07 0.68 -20.07
CA GLU A 53 4.03 1.40 -20.93
C GLU A 53 4.39 2.75 -20.31
N PHE A 54 3.40 3.50 -19.81
CA PHE A 54 3.60 4.74 -19.09
C PHE A 54 4.50 4.55 -17.87
N LEU A 55 4.20 3.56 -17.01
CA LEU A 55 5.00 3.27 -15.83
C LEU A 55 6.43 2.83 -16.18
N ALA A 56 6.61 2.07 -17.26
CA ALA A 56 7.94 1.68 -17.74
C ALA A 56 8.79 2.89 -18.13
N LYS A 57 8.18 3.82 -18.87
CA LYS A 57 8.81 5.06 -19.33
C LYS A 57 9.19 5.96 -18.16
N VAL A 58 8.26 6.23 -17.25
CA VAL A 58 8.49 7.04 -16.05
C VAL A 58 9.57 6.43 -15.16
N SER A 59 9.52 5.11 -14.93
CA SER A 59 10.52 4.40 -14.13
C SER A 59 11.93 4.56 -14.70
N GLY A 60 12.10 4.40 -16.01
CA GLY A 60 13.40 4.56 -16.65
C GLY A 60 13.96 6.00 -16.59
N VAL A 61 13.07 7.00 -16.62
CA VAL A 61 13.47 8.41 -16.46
C VAL A 61 13.93 8.66 -15.03
N ILE A 62 13.19 8.17 -14.03
CA ILE A 62 13.54 8.32 -12.61
C ILE A 62 14.87 7.60 -12.32
N GLU A 63 15.04 6.37 -12.79
CA GLU A 63 16.26 5.58 -12.58
C GLU A 63 17.49 6.31 -13.11
N ARG A 64 17.42 6.85 -14.32
CA ARG A 64 18.49 7.63 -14.92
C ARG A 64 18.82 8.87 -14.09
N ARG A 65 17.81 9.61 -13.64
CA ARG A 65 18.02 10.83 -12.86
C ARG A 65 18.66 10.56 -11.50
N LEU A 66 18.29 9.46 -10.85
CA LEU A 66 18.91 9.01 -9.60
C LEU A 66 20.40 8.69 -9.81
N ALA A 67 20.71 7.92 -10.85
CA ALA A 67 22.10 7.59 -11.19
C ALA A 67 22.95 8.84 -11.51
N GLU A 68 22.42 9.79 -12.29
CA GLU A 68 23.06 11.08 -12.58
C GLU A 68 23.30 11.92 -11.33
N SER A 69 22.51 11.73 -10.29
CA SER A 69 22.62 12.44 -9.01
C SER A 69 23.47 11.68 -7.98
N GLY A 70 24.12 10.57 -8.37
CA GLY A 70 25.00 9.79 -7.50
C GLY A 70 24.23 8.89 -6.50
N ILE A 71 22.93 8.70 -6.69
CA ILE A 71 22.12 7.74 -5.89
C ILE A 71 22.17 6.40 -6.62
N GLU A 72 23.10 5.56 -6.21
CA GLU A 72 23.31 4.22 -6.77
C GLU A 72 22.55 3.15 -5.97
N GLY A 73 22.24 2.01 -6.61
CA GLY A 73 21.59 0.88 -5.94
C GLY A 73 20.10 1.06 -5.63
N ALA A 74 19.47 2.12 -6.12
CA ALA A 74 18.02 2.29 -6.02
C ALA A 74 17.29 1.14 -6.74
N THR A 75 16.25 0.58 -6.09
CA THR A 75 15.35 -0.38 -6.74
C THR A 75 14.04 0.31 -7.06
N ILE A 76 13.64 0.25 -8.33
CA ILE A 76 12.39 0.86 -8.78
C ILE A 76 11.37 -0.23 -9.09
N LYS A 77 10.22 -0.20 -8.39
CA LYS A 77 9.10 -1.10 -8.63
C LYS A 77 7.91 -0.30 -9.19
N ARG A 78 7.24 -0.86 -10.17
CA ARG A 78 5.99 -0.32 -10.73
C ARG A 78 4.81 -0.94 -10.00
N ARG A 79 3.76 -0.17 -9.78
CA ARG A 79 2.55 -0.63 -9.14
C ARG A 79 1.32 -0.01 -9.79
N VAL A 80 0.36 -0.84 -10.11
CA VAL A 80 -1.00 -0.42 -10.42
C VAL A 80 -1.85 -0.70 -9.19
N LYS A 81 -2.75 0.22 -8.85
CA LYS A 81 -3.65 0.07 -7.72
C LYS A 81 -4.57 -1.13 -7.92
N SER A 82 -4.87 -1.87 -6.84
CA SER A 82 -5.77 -3.01 -6.85
C SER A 82 -7.17 -2.63 -7.37
N ILE A 83 -7.85 -3.58 -7.98
CA ILE A 83 -9.21 -3.38 -8.54
C ILE A 83 -10.16 -2.96 -7.44
N TYR A 84 -10.13 -3.63 -6.27
CA TYR A 84 -10.95 -3.24 -5.13
C TYR A 84 -10.58 -1.86 -4.59
N GLY A 85 -9.31 -1.50 -4.58
CA GLY A 85 -8.86 -0.17 -4.17
C GLY A 85 -9.41 0.96 -5.05
N ILE A 86 -9.60 0.71 -6.35
CA ILE A 86 -10.26 1.63 -7.29
C ILE A 86 -11.76 1.59 -7.09
N TYR A 87 -12.37 0.38 -7.08
CA TYR A 87 -13.79 0.15 -6.85
C TYR A 87 -14.30 0.90 -5.61
N ARG A 88 -13.57 0.81 -4.49
CA ARG A 88 -13.92 1.52 -3.27
C ARG A 88 -13.97 3.03 -3.47
N LYS A 89 -13.05 3.61 -4.24
CA LYS A 89 -13.03 5.05 -4.51
C LYS A 89 -14.14 5.47 -5.47
N THR A 90 -14.44 4.66 -6.47
CA THR A 90 -15.50 4.98 -7.44
C THR A 90 -16.89 4.79 -6.84
N ILE A 91 -17.17 3.63 -6.24
CA ILE A 91 -18.51 3.29 -5.77
C ILE A 91 -18.80 3.85 -4.37
N MET A 92 -17.86 3.70 -3.41
CA MET A 92 -18.10 4.11 -2.02
C MET A 92 -17.83 5.60 -1.77
N GLN A 93 -16.86 6.20 -2.49
CA GLN A 93 -16.52 7.62 -2.35
C GLN A 93 -17.06 8.48 -3.51
N ASN A 94 -17.81 7.87 -4.44
CA ASN A 94 -18.42 8.54 -5.60
C ASN A 94 -17.43 9.40 -6.42
N LYS A 95 -16.17 8.93 -6.54
CA LYS A 95 -15.15 9.58 -7.36
C LYS A 95 -15.20 9.03 -8.78
N SER A 96 -15.09 9.91 -9.77
CA SER A 96 -14.84 9.46 -11.13
C SER A 96 -13.45 8.80 -11.23
N PHE A 97 -13.25 7.93 -12.20
CA PHE A 97 -11.96 7.26 -12.40
C PHE A 97 -10.82 8.27 -12.61
N ASP A 98 -11.09 9.41 -13.27
CA ASP A 98 -10.12 10.47 -13.53
C ASP A 98 -9.75 11.30 -12.30
N GLU A 99 -10.54 11.22 -11.21
CA GLU A 99 -10.24 11.84 -9.92
C GLU A 99 -9.39 10.95 -9.02
N ILE A 100 -9.07 9.73 -9.47
CA ILE A 100 -8.21 8.81 -8.72
C ILE A 100 -6.76 8.95 -9.20
N TYR A 101 -6.01 9.82 -8.57
CA TYR A 101 -4.64 10.20 -8.97
C TYR A 101 -3.56 9.19 -8.57
N ASP A 102 -3.90 8.14 -7.83
CA ASP A 102 -3.00 7.08 -7.34
C ASP A 102 -3.26 5.71 -7.97
N ILE A 103 -3.82 5.69 -9.18
CA ILE A 103 -3.99 4.45 -9.96
C ILE A 103 -2.62 3.89 -10.34
N TYR A 104 -1.74 4.75 -10.80
CA TYR A 104 -0.38 4.42 -11.20
C TYR A 104 0.60 4.90 -10.14
N ALA A 105 1.51 4.03 -9.74
CA ALA A 105 2.54 4.37 -8.77
C ALA A 105 3.91 3.82 -9.17
N VAL A 106 4.94 4.58 -8.84
CA VAL A 106 6.34 4.16 -8.89
C VAL A 106 6.86 4.13 -7.46
N ARG A 107 7.42 3.00 -7.06
CA ARG A 107 8.05 2.83 -5.76
C ARG A 107 9.55 2.88 -5.91
N VAL A 108 10.20 3.80 -5.23
CA VAL A 108 11.65 3.95 -5.17
C VAL A 108 12.14 3.45 -3.81
N ILE A 109 12.97 2.41 -3.83
CA ILE A 109 13.51 1.76 -2.65
C ILE A 109 15.00 2.06 -2.58
N LEU A 110 15.43 2.61 -1.46
CA LEU A 110 16.76 3.16 -1.21
C LEU A 110 17.38 2.54 0.03
N ASP A 111 18.65 2.80 0.26
CA ASP A 111 19.36 2.23 1.41
C ASP A 111 19.20 3.11 2.65
N THR A 112 19.22 4.43 2.51
CA THR A 112 19.25 5.37 3.62
C THR A 112 18.06 6.32 3.63
N LEU A 113 17.76 6.84 4.81
CA LEU A 113 16.75 7.86 5.02
C LEU A 113 17.10 9.19 4.30
N ALA A 114 18.38 9.56 4.29
CA ALA A 114 18.85 10.76 3.63
C ALA A 114 18.60 10.70 2.11
N GLU A 115 18.85 9.54 1.48
CA GLU A 115 18.53 9.31 0.08
C GLU A 115 17.03 9.41 -0.20
N CYS A 116 16.17 8.98 0.72
CA CYS A 116 14.73 9.12 0.55
C CYS A 116 14.30 10.59 0.40
N TYR A 117 14.77 11.47 1.26
CA TYR A 117 14.45 12.89 1.18
C TYR A 117 15.15 13.60 0.01
N SER A 118 16.37 13.20 -0.34
CA SER A 118 17.07 13.70 -1.53
C SER A 118 16.30 13.32 -2.80
N THR A 119 15.84 12.07 -2.89
CA THR A 119 15.03 11.58 -4.01
C THR A 119 13.71 12.35 -4.14
N LEU A 120 13.06 12.69 -3.03
CA LEU A 120 11.85 13.53 -3.06
C LEU A 120 12.13 14.88 -3.75
N GLY A 121 13.24 15.52 -3.41
CA GLY A 121 13.67 16.77 -4.05
C GLY A 121 13.87 16.60 -5.56
N LEU A 122 14.55 15.52 -5.98
CA LEU A 122 14.75 15.21 -7.40
C LEU A 122 13.45 14.97 -8.15
N ILE A 123 12.50 14.25 -7.54
CA ILE A 123 11.18 13.99 -8.14
C ILE A 123 10.41 15.31 -8.33
N HIS A 124 10.45 16.22 -7.36
CA HIS A 124 9.79 17.53 -7.47
C HIS A 124 10.50 18.50 -8.44
N ASP A 125 11.80 18.30 -8.69
CA ASP A 125 12.53 19.00 -9.74
C ASP A 125 12.11 18.52 -11.15
N MET A 126 11.86 17.20 -11.30
CA MET A 126 11.51 16.58 -12.57
C MET A 126 10.04 16.73 -12.95
N TYR A 127 9.16 16.70 -11.97
CA TYR A 127 7.70 16.63 -12.14
C TYR A 127 6.98 17.63 -11.25
N HIS A 128 5.85 18.13 -11.71
CA HIS A 128 5.07 19.08 -10.95
C HIS A 128 4.22 18.37 -9.87
N PRO A 129 4.45 18.62 -8.57
CA PRO A 129 3.67 18.00 -7.51
C PRO A 129 2.25 18.58 -7.46
N LEU A 130 1.27 17.70 -7.24
CA LEU A 130 -0.10 18.12 -6.99
C LEU A 130 -0.23 18.70 -5.57
N PRO A 131 -0.85 19.87 -5.39
CA PRO A 131 -1.06 20.48 -4.07
C PRO A 131 -1.81 19.53 -3.12
N ASN A 132 -1.43 19.54 -1.85
CA ASN A 132 -2.05 18.73 -0.79
C ASN A 132 -2.00 17.20 -1.01
N ARG A 133 -1.07 16.71 -1.87
CA ARG A 133 -0.90 15.29 -2.17
C ARG A 133 0.44 14.74 -1.69
N PHE A 134 1.18 15.50 -0.92
CA PHE A 134 2.38 15.01 -0.24
C PHE A 134 2.02 14.49 1.16
N LYS A 135 2.55 13.34 1.52
CA LYS A 135 2.41 12.74 2.86
C LYS A 135 3.74 12.13 3.30
N ASP A 136 4.18 12.52 4.48
CA ASP A 136 5.39 12.00 5.12
C ASP A 136 5.00 10.97 6.19
N TYR A 137 4.87 9.72 5.76
CA TYR A 137 4.66 8.60 6.67
C TYR A 137 5.97 8.03 7.22
N ILE A 138 7.13 8.65 6.92
CA ILE A 138 8.39 8.30 7.58
C ILE A 138 8.45 8.97 8.94
N SER A 139 8.19 10.28 8.99
CA SER A 139 8.17 11.06 10.23
C SER A 139 6.93 10.79 11.07
N THR A 140 5.79 10.47 10.43
CA THR A 140 4.53 10.14 11.10
C THR A 140 4.00 8.81 10.57
N PRO A 141 4.48 7.67 11.08
CA PRO A 141 4.06 6.34 10.63
C PRO A 141 2.57 6.11 10.84
N LYS A 142 1.97 5.29 9.96
CA LYS A 142 0.58 4.83 10.16
C LYS A 142 0.47 3.91 11.38
N PRO A 143 -0.74 3.72 11.95
CA PRO A 143 -0.95 2.85 13.12
C PRO A 143 -0.43 1.42 12.94
N ASN A 144 -0.44 0.90 11.71
CA ASN A 144 0.10 -0.42 11.35
C ASN A 144 1.62 -0.43 11.11
N GLY A 145 2.34 0.65 11.46
CA GLY A 145 3.78 0.76 11.29
C GLY A 145 4.26 1.04 9.86
N TYR A 146 3.36 1.29 8.91
CA TYR A 146 3.73 1.62 7.53
C TYR A 146 4.47 2.95 7.46
N GLN A 147 5.62 2.96 6.76
CA GLN A 147 6.46 4.12 6.53
C GLN A 147 6.81 4.29 5.05
N SER A 148 6.64 5.49 4.52
CA SER A 148 7.03 5.89 3.16
C SER A 148 6.81 7.40 2.98
N LEU A 149 7.55 8.06 2.11
CA LEU A 149 7.13 9.34 1.55
C LEU A 149 6.19 9.06 0.38
N HIS A 150 5.08 9.78 0.31
CA HIS A 150 4.15 9.73 -0.81
C HIS A 150 4.03 11.10 -1.43
N THR A 151 4.20 11.20 -2.72
CA THR A 151 3.91 12.42 -3.47
C THR A 151 3.21 12.05 -4.77
N THR A 152 2.16 12.80 -5.12
CA THR A 152 1.50 12.67 -6.41
C THR A 152 2.00 13.77 -7.32
N VAL A 153 2.45 13.40 -8.50
CA VAL A 153 3.01 14.32 -9.49
C VAL A 153 2.34 14.11 -10.84
N ILE A 154 2.48 15.10 -11.73
CA ILE A 154 1.98 15.02 -13.11
C ILE A 154 3.15 14.69 -14.02
N GLY A 155 3.03 13.59 -14.77
CA GLY A 155 3.98 13.19 -15.80
C GLY A 155 3.95 14.12 -17.02
N HIS A 156 4.96 14.03 -17.88
CA HIS A 156 5.05 14.85 -19.11
C HIS A 156 3.87 14.64 -20.08
N GLU A 157 3.17 13.51 -19.97
CA GLU A 157 1.98 13.19 -20.78
C GLU A 157 0.68 13.70 -20.13
N GLY A 158 0.77 14.47 -19.03
CA GLY A 158 -0.39 14.97 -18.27
C GLY A 158 -1.04 13.90 -17.38
N ILE A 159 -0.48 12.70 -17.32
CA ILE A 159 -1.01 11.60 -16.50
C ILE A 159 -0.48 11.73 -15.07
N PRO A 160 -1.36 11.82 -14.06
CA PRO A 160 -0.93 11.82 -12.67
C PRO A 160 -0.47 10.44 -12.23
N PHE A 161 0.56 10.39 -11.39
CA PHE A 161 1.03 9.17 -10.75
C PHE A 161 1.60 9.45 -9.36
N GLU A 162 1.52 8.44 -8.49
CA GLU A 162 2.10 8.52 -7.15
C GLU A 162 3.54 8.02 -7.16
N VAL A 163 4.43 8.73 -6.47
CA VAL A 163 5.78 8.25 -6.18
C VAL A 163 5.86 7.93 -4.69
N GLN A 164 6.15 6.66 -4.38
CA GLN A 164 6.36 6.14 -3.03
C GLN A 164 7.86 5.95 -2.82
N ILE A 165 8.43 6.63 -1.82
CA ILE A 165 9.86 6.59 -1.55
C ILE A 165 10.09 6.05 -0.14
N ARG A 166 10.91 5.02 0.00
CA ARG A 166 11.18 4.38 1.28
C ARG A 166 12.47 3.59 1.28
N THR A 167 12.98 3.27 2.47
CA THR A 167 14.16 2.41 2.59
C THR A 167 13.81 0.94 2.37
N ARG A 168 14.83 0.09 2.11
CA ARG A 168 14.64 -1.38 1.99
C ARG A 168 13.93 -1.97 3.21
N LYS A 169 14.34 -1.54 4.40
CA LYS A 169 13.71 -1.99 5.66
C LYS A 169 12.23 -1.62 5.72
N MET A 170 11.87 -0.41 5.30
CA MET A 170 10.46 0.03 5.25
C MET A 170 9.68 -0.72 4.16
N ASP A 171 10.32 -1.08 3.03
CA ASP A 171 9.71 -1.89 1.98
C ASP A 171 9.40 -3.31 2.47
N GLU A 172 10.35 -3.95 3.15
CA GLU A 172 10.16 -5.28 3.75
C GLU A 172 9.03 -5.26 4.79
N GLN A 173 9.01 -4.24 5.66
CA GLN A 173 7.96 -4.10 6.66
C GLN A 173 6.59 -3.88 6.00
N ALA A 174 6.51 -3.12 4.91
CA ALA A 174 5.26 -2.88 4.21
C ALA A 174 4.76 -4.10 3.40
N GLU A 175 5.66 -4.97 2.94
CA GLU A 175 5.29 -6.18 2.21
C GLU A 175 4.93 -7.35 3.13
N TYR A 176 5.68 -7.53 4.23
CA TYR A 176 5.56 -8.69 5.11
C TYR A 176 4.98 -8.35 6.49
N GLY A 177 4.77 -7.06 6.80
CA GLY A 177 4.21 -6.61 8.07
C GLY A 177 5.02 -7.08 9.27
N VAL A 178 4.33 -7.54 10.30
CA VAL A 178 4.96 -8.09 11.53
C VAL A 178 5.83 -9.29 11.19
N ALA A 179 5.52 -10.03 10.12
CA ALA A 179 6.31 -11.17 9.67
C ALA A 179 7.72 -10.78 9.15
N ALA A 180 7.95 -9.51 8.77
CA ALA A 180 9.28 -9.02 8.43
C ALA A 180 10.25 -9.12 9.63
N HIS A 181 9.75 -8.84 10.84
CA HIS A 181 10.52 -9.02 12.07
C HIS A 181 10.88 -10.49 12.35
N TRP A 182 10.07 -11.43 11.90
CA TRP A 182 10.33 -12.87 12.07
C TRP A 182 11.43 -13.36 11.15
N LYS A 183 11.46 -12.91 9.89
CA LYS A 183 12.49 -13.28 8.93
C LYS A 183 13.89 -12.85 9.36
N TYR A 184 13.99 -11.70 10.04
CA TYR A 184 15.27 -11.19 10.56
C TYR A 184 15.76 -11.94 11.82
N LYS A 185 14.83 -12.50 12.62
CA LYS A 185 15.12 -13.25 13.84
C LYS A 185 15.44 -14.73 13.61
N GLU A 186 15.14 -15.28 12.45
CA GLU A 186 15.40 -16.71 12.13
C GLU A 186 16.88 -17.09 12.04
N GLY A 187 17.80 -16.12 12.17
CA GLY A 187 19.23 -16.39 12.32
C GLY A 187 19.68 -16.77 13.74
N LEU A 188 18.82 -16.81 14.74
CA LEU A 188 19.14 -17.10 16.15
C LEU A 188 18.11 -18.08 16.75
N ASP A 189 18.59 -19.28 17.08
CA ASP A 189 18.04 -20.40 17.84
C ASP A 189 16.51 -20.54 18.07
N GLY A 190 16.02 -21.71 17.64
CA GLY A 190 14.65 -22.00 17.22
C GLY A 190 13.69 -22.63 18.21
N HIS A 191 13.78 -22.55 19.54
CA HIS A 191 12.79 -23.22 20.42
C HIS A 191 11.88 -22.28 21.25
N ASP A 192 12.34 -21.15 21.71
CA ASP A 192 11.51 -20.23 22.54
C ASP A 192 10.52 -19.36 21.72
N LYS A 193 10.63 -19.34 20.41
CA LYS A 193 9.93 -18.39 19.53
C LYS A 193 8.57 -18.85 19.02
N LEU A 194 8.32 -20.16 19.01
CA LEU A 194 7.03 -20.72 18.61
C LEU A 194 5.94 -20.36 19.65
N ASP A 195 6.31 -20.38 20.93
CA ASP A 195 5.42 -20.07 22.04
C ASP A 195 5.06 -18.57 22.10
N GLU A 196 6.00 -17.66 21.82
CA GLU A 196 5.71 -16.23 21.69
C GLU A 196 4.82 -15.92 20.48
N ARG A 197 5.01 -16.64 19.36
CA ARG A 197 4.18 -16.52 18.15
C ARG A 197 2.76 -17.02 18.41
N LEU A 198 2.63 -18.16 19.09
CA LEU A 198 1.35 -18.74 19.47
C LEU A 198 0.65 -17.89 20.54
N ALA A 199 1.38 -17.33 21.51
CA ALA A 199 0.85 -16.44 22.52
C ALA A 199 0.27 -15.15 21.90
N TRP A 200 0.96 -14.56 20.92
CA TRP A 200 0.47 -13.37 20.26
C TRP A 200 -0.76 -13.65 19.36
N VAL A 201 -0.75 -14.75 18.59
CA VAL A 201 -1.93 -15.20 17.82
C VAL A 201 -3.09 -15.54 18.75
N SER A 202 -2.80 -16.18 19.89
CA SER A 202 -3.80 -16.48 20.92
C SER A 202 -4.37 -15.20 21.55
N GLN A 203 -3.54 -14.20 21.82
CA GLN A 203 -3.97 -12.91 22.35
C GLN A 203 -4.83 -12.13 21.35
N LEU A 204 -4.51 -12.22 20.04
CA LEU A 204 -5.35 -11.69 18.97
C LEU A 204 -6.72 -12.38 18.89
N LEU A 205 -6.73 -13.70 19.02
CA LEU A 205 -7.95 -14.52 19.02
C LEU A 205 -8.76 -14.31 20.32
N GLU A 206 -8.09 -14.09 21.45
CA GLU A 206 -8.74 -13.85 22.74
C GLU A 206 -9.36 -12.46 22.82
N ASN A 207 -8.66 -11.43 22.30
CA ASN A 207 -9.24 -10.10 22.12
C ASN A 207 -10.43 -10.10 21.16
N GLN A 208 -10.45 -11.02 20.20
CA GLN A 208 -11.59 -11.25 19.31
C GLN A 208 -12.78 -11.94 20.03
N ARG A 209 -12.51 -12.83 20.98
CA ARG A 209 -13.54 -13.51 21.80
C ARG A 209 -14.15 -12.60 22.88
N VAL A 210 -13.39 -11.69 23.45
CA VAL A 210 -13.85 -10.69 24.42
C VAL A 210 -14.70 -9.60 23.76
N SER A 211 -14.59 -9.44 22.45
CA SER A 211 -15.41 -8.55 21.61
C SER A 211 -16.62 -9.30 21.02
N GLU A 212 -17.35 -10.06 21.82
CA GLU A 212 -18.62 -10.70 21.43
C GLU A 212 -19.79 -9.71 21.20
N ASP A 213 -19.50 -8.42 21.21
CA ASP A 213 -20.42 -7.39 20.73
C ASP A 213 -20.02 -6.98 19.31
N SER A 214 -20.54 -7.73 18.33
CA SER A 214 -20.31 -7.52 16.89
C SER A 214 -20.69 -6.12 16.38
N GLY A 215 -21.42 -5.34 17.17
CA GLY A 215 -21.76 -3.95 16.89
C GLY A 215 -20.60 -2.99 17.13
N ASN A 216 -19.81 -3.18 18.16
CA ASN A 216 -18.66 -2.34 18.49
C ASN A 216 -17.45 -2.64 17.59
N LEU A 217 -17.24 -3.91 17.19
CA LEU A 217 -16.16 -4.27 16.27
C LEU A 217 -16.29 -3.58 14.90
N LEU A 218 -17.52 -3.48 14.37
CA LEU A 218 -17.83 -2.76 13.14
C LEU A 218 -17.66 -1.23 13.30
N HIS A 219 -17.92 -0.70 14.49
CA HIS A 219 -17.73 0.73 14.78
C HIS A 219 -16.25 1.07 14.93
N ASP A 220 -15.48 0.25 15.64
CA ASP A 220 -14.04 0.42 15.84
C ASP A 220 -13.27 0.19 14.51
N LEU A 221 -13.70 -0.81 13.71
CA LEU A 221 -13.18 -1.03 12.35
C LEU A 221 -13.51 0.13 11.41
N LYS A 222 -14.68 0.76 11.54
CA LYS A 222 -15.03 1.96 10.76
C LYS A 222 -14.23 3.17 11.20
N SER A 223 -14.00 3.35 12.50
CA SER A 223 -13.17 4.43 13.05
C SER A 223 -11.70 4.33 12.63
N ASP A 224 -11.13 3.11 12.61
CA ASP A 224 -9.74 2.88 12.18
C ASP A 224 -9.57 2.86 10.66
N LEU A 225 -10.65 2.67 9.89
CA LEU A 225 -10.63 2.60 8.41
C LEU A 225 -10.97 3.91 7.73
N LEU A 226 -11.57 4.86 8.44
CA LEU A 226 -11.81 6.21 7.96
C LEU A 226 -10.69 7.11 8.50
N PRO A 227 -9.72 7.56 7.67
CA PRO A 227 -8.95 8.71 8.08
C PRO A 227 -9.92 9.89 8.16
N GLU A 228 -10.00 10.51 9.34
CA GLU A 228 -10.62 11.82 9.47
C GLU A 228 -10.07 12.73 8.37
N GLU A 229 -10.95 13.23 7.54
CA GLU A 229 -10.63 14.31 6.62
C GLU A 229 -10.34 15.56 7.47
N VAL A 230 -9.12 16.02 7.42
CA VAL A 230 -8.77 17.44 7.64
C VAL A 230 -8.03 17.94 6.41
#